data_23ffa669dbbd96d2dcb62e449160587c
#
_entry.id   23ffa669dbbd96d2dcb62e449160587c
#
_cell.length_a   1.000
_cell.length_b   1.000
_cell.length_c   1.000
_cell.angle_alpha   90.00
_cell.angle_beta   90.00
_cell.angle_gamma   90.00
#
_symmetry.space_group_name_H-M   'P 1'
#
loop_
_entity.id
_entity.type
_entity.pdbx_description
1 polymer ?
#
loop_
_entity_poly.entity_id
_entity_poly.type
_entity_poly.pdbx_seq_one_letter_code
_entity_poly.pdbx_strand_id
1 'polypeptide(L)'
;LHVAAGPMEAGSPVMQALPLGPLLALVPCRVAYVRDEPDERGFAYGTVAGHPECGEEAFLVRRAGESTSLTIRSFTRPGTRLVALGWPVAGVVVKVAVGRYGSAVQRACA
;
A
#
# COMPACT_ATOMS: atom_id res chain seq x y z
N LEU A 1 4.04 -3.52 -7.40
CA LEU A 1 2.91 -4.02 -8.18
C LEU A 1 1.86 -4.67 -7.27
N HIS A 2 0.63 -4.35 -7.49
CA HIS A 2 -0.51 -4.93 -6.78
C HIS A 2 -1.42 -5.63 -7.76
N VAL A 3 -1.86 -6.80 -7.41
CA VAL A 3 -2.86 -7.55 -8.18
C VAL A 3 -4.05 -7.84 -7.28
N ALA A 4 -5.21 -7.34 -7.66
CA ALA A 4 -6.46 -7.63 -6.97
C ALA A 4 -7.22 -8.72 -7.75
N ALA A 5 -7.79 -9.66 -7.03
CA ALA A 5 -8.65 -10.68 -7.60
C ALA A 5 -10.11 -10.23 -7.43
N GLY A 6 -10.69 -9.66 -8.50
CA GLY A 6 -12.06 -9.19 -8.50
C GLY A 6 -12.23 -7.71 -8.18
N PRO A 7 -13.46 -7.26 -7.91
CA PRO A 7 -13.74 -5.86 -7.61
C PRO A 7 -13.11 -5.43 -6.28
N MET A 8 -12.78 -4.14 -6.18
CA MET A 8 -12.18 -3.55 -5.00
C MET A 8 -13.24 -3.32 -3.92
N GLU A 9 -13.33 -4.24 -3.00
CA GLU A 9 -14.29 -4.21 -1.88
C GLU A 9 -13.58 -4.54 -0.58
N ALA A 10 -14.12 -4.12 0.54
CA ALA A 10 -13.61 -4.50 1.85
C ALA A 10 -13.54 -6.03 1.97
N GLY A 11 -12.40 -6.54 2.40
CA GLY A 11 -12.14 -7.98 2.51
C GLY A 11 -11.57 -8.62 1.24
N SER A 12 -11.56 -7.94 0.08
CA SER A 12 -10.98 -8.48 -1.15
C SER A 12 -9.48 -8.76 -0.97
N PRO A 13 -8.98 -9.91 -1.47
CA PRO A 13 -7.56 -10.21 -1.41
C PRO A 13 -6.76 -9.34 -2.38
N VAL A 14 -5.58 -8.92 -1.95
CA VAL A 14 -4.62 -8.18 -2.77
C VAL A 14 -3.26 -8.86 -2.62
N MET A 15 -2.60 -9.13 -3.74
CA MET A 15 -1.24 -9.64 -3.74
C MET A 15 -0.28 -8.50 -4.02
N GLN A 16 0.60 -8.25 -3.07
CA GLN A 16 1.65 -7.25 -3.22
C GLN A 16 2.93 -7.92 -3.70
N ALA A 17 3.52 -7.40 -4.77
CA ALA A 17 4.80 -7.87 -5.28
C ALA A 17 5.89 -6.86 -4.89
N LEU A 18 6.84 -7.31 -4.09
CA LEU A 18 7.97 -6.51 -3.62
C LEU A 18 9.24 -6.94 -4.35
N PRO A 19 9.86 -6.06 -5.14
CA PRO A 19 11.13 -6.39 -5.79
C PRO A 19 12.26 -6.47 -4.76
N LEU A 20 12.99 -7.58 -4.78
CA LEU A 20 14.15 -7.84 -3.94
C LEU A 20 15.34 -8.20 -4.84
N GLY A 21 15.94 -7.18 -5.49
CA GLY A 21 16.96 -7.42 -6.50
C GLY A 21 16.41 -8.22 -7.69
N PRO A 22 17.00 -9.40 -8.02
CA PRO A 22 16.50 -10.23 -9.12
C PRO A 22 15.25 -11.05 -8.75
N LEU A 23 14.81 -11.02 -7.49
CA LEU A 23 13.67 -11.78 -6.99
C LEU A 23 12.47 -10.89 -6.73
N LEU A 24 11.28 -11.49 -6.74
CA LEU A 24 10.03 -10.88 -6.31
C LEU A 24 9.49 -11.64 -5.11
N ALA A 25 9.21 -10.92 -4.03
CA ALA A 25 8.45 -11.46 -2.92
C ALA A 25 6.96 -11.15 -3.13
N LEU A 26 6.14 -12.20 -3.09
CA LEU A 26 4.68 -12.05 -3.16
C LEU A 26 4.12 -12.14 -1.75
N VAL A 27 3.47 -11.08 -1.30
CA VAL A 27 2.94 -10.98 0.05
C VAL A 27 1.45 -10.68 0.03
N PRO A 28 0.63 -11.46 0.75
CA PRO A 28 -0.81 -11.28 0.73
C PRO A 28 -1.26 -10.14 1.63
N CYS A 29 -2.26 -9.43 1.15
CA CYS A 29 -2.94 -8.36 1.89
C CYS A 29 -4.46 -8.50 1.66
N ARG A 30 -5.24 -7.72 2.38
CA ARG A 30 -6.68 -7.59 2.17
C ARG A 30 -7.08 -6.13 2.15
N VAL A 31 -8.05 -5.80 1.34
CA VAL A 31 -8.65 -4.48 1.35
C VAL A 31 -9.33 -4.26 2.70
N ALA A 32 -8.93 -3.22 3.40
CA ALA A 32 -9.48 -2.86 4.70
C ALA A 32 -10.76 -2.04 4.54
N TYR A 33 -10.75 -1.05 3.66
CA TYR A 33 -11.92 -0.24 3.32
C TYR A 33 -11.79 0.37 1.93
N VAL A 34 -12.91 0.80 1.39
CA VAL A 34 -13.00 1.57 0.13
C VAL A 34 -13.74 2.87 0.42
N ARG A 35 -13.22 3.96 -0.11
CA ARG A 35 -13.90 5.26 -0.13
C ARG A 35 -14.43 5.54 -1.53
N ASP A 36 -15.71 5.83 -1.62
CA ASP A 36 -16.35 6.19 -2.88
C ASP A 36 -17.34 7.32 -2.62
N GLU A 37 -16.80 8.49 -2.31
CA GLU A 37 -17.56 9.72 -2.05
C GLU A 37 -17.33 10.72 -3.18
N PRO A 38 -18.22 11.73 -3.38
CA PRO A 38 -18.09 12.67 -4.49
C PRO A 38 -16.74 13.39 -4.57
N ASP A 39 -16.14 13.72 -3.42
CA ASP A 39 -14.90 14.48 -3.36
C ASP A 39 -13.70 13.66 -2.84
N GLU A 40 -13.91 12.40 -2.47
CA GLU A 40 -12.85 11.53 -1.97
C GLU A 40 -13.07 10.11 -2.44
N ARG A 41 -12.05 9.56 -3.11
CA ARG A 41 -12.04 8.17 -3.57
C ARG A 41 -10.71 7.53 -3.27
N GLY A 42 -10.76 6.25 -2.99
CA GLY A 42 -9.57 5.46 -2.75
C GLY A 42 -9.85 4.21 -1.94
N PHE A 43 -8.80 3.65 -1.45
CA PHE A 43 -8.87 2.40 -0.69
C PHE A 43 -7.69 2.29 0.27
N ALA A 44 -7.83 1.38 1.23
CA ALA A 44 -6.74 0.94 2.06
C ALA A 44 -6.67 -0.58 2.04
N TYR A 45 -5.46 -1.11 2.12
CA TYR A 45 -5.27 -2.53 2.34
C TYR A 45 -4.41 -2.74 3.57
N GLY A 46 -4.65 -3.86 4.26
CA GLY A 46 -3.91 -4.27 5.43
C GLY A 46 -3.22 -5.61 5.21
N THR A 47 -2.20 -5.85 6.00
CA THR A 47 -1.49 -7.12 6.00
C THR A 47 -2.33 -8.22 6.64
N VAL A 48 -2.12 -9.45 6.22
CA VAL A 48 -2.72 -10.65 6.82
C VAL A 48 -1.67 -11.44 7.58
N ALA A 49 -2.11 -12.43 8.35
CA ALA A 49 -1.21 -13.32 9.08
C ALA A 49 -0.18 -13.96 8.13
N GLY A 50 1.07 -13.99 8.55
CA GLY A 50 2.18 -14.49 7.74
C GLY A 50 2.91 -13.44 6.91
N HIS A 51 2.37 -12.23 6.82
CA HIS A 51 3.09 -11.13 6.18
C HIS A 51 4.30 -10.71 7.03
N PRO A 52 5.45 -10.39 6.41
CA PRO A 52 6.65 -9.95 7.16
C PRO A 52 6.45 -8.64 7.92
N GLU A 53 5.48 -7.84 7.51
CA GLU A 53 5.08 -6.61 8.19
C GLU A 53 3.66 -6.73 8.72
N CYS A 54 3.34 -5.89 9.69
CA CYS A 54 1.98 -5.77 10.21
C CYS A 54 1.58 -4.29 10.15
N GLY A 55 0.62 -3.98 9.31
CA GLY A 55 0.20 -2.58 9.12
C GLY A 55 -0.85 -2.41 8.04
N GLU A 56 -1.04 -1.16 7.67
CA GLU A 56 -2.06 -0.72 6.73
C GLU A 56 -1.50 0.40 5.86
N GLU A 57 -1.91 0.42 4.61
CA GLU A 57 -1.57 1.47 3.65
C GLU A 57 -2.82 1.95 2.94
N ALA A 58 -3.01 3.26 2.90
CA ALA A 58 -4.16 3.90 2.29
C ALA A 58 -3.74 4.82 1.15
N PHE A 59 -4.50 4.79 0.07
CA PHE A 59 -4.37 5.65 -1.09
C PHE A 59 -5.67 6.40 -1.27
N LEU A 60 -5.65 7.71 -1.06
CA LEU A 60 -6.85 8.54 -1.11
C LEU A 60 -6.63 9.71 -2.06
N VAL A 61 -7.54 9.86 -3.02
CA VAL A 61 -7.59 11.01 -3.91
C VAL A 61 -8.73 11.90 -3.44
N ARG A 62 -8.42 13.14 -3.15
CA ARG A 62 -9.39 14.15 -2.72
C ARG A 62 -9.41 15.33 -3.67
N ARG A 63 -10.61 15.78 -4.02
CA ARG A 63 -10.82 17.00 -4.76
C ARG A 63 -11.33 18.09 -3.83
N ALA A 64 -10.66 19.25 -3.87
CA ALA A 64 -11.06 20.44 -3.12
C ALA A 64 -11.05 21.63 -4.08
N GLY A 65 -12.23 22.10 -4.52
CA GLY A 65 -12.35 23.10 -5.56
C GLY A 65 -11.75 22.61 -6.88
N GLU A 66 -10.76 23.32 -7.41
CA GLU A 66 -10.04 22.96 -8.63
C GLU A 66 -8.77 22.13 -8.37
N SER A 67 -8.47 21.90 -7.08
CA SER A 67 -7.29 21.14 -6.69
C SER A 67 -7.62 19.68 -6.43
N THR A 68 -6.76 18.81 -6.91
CA THR A 68 -6.82 17.37 -6.62
C THR A 68 -5.53 16.93 -5.96
N SER A 69 -5.63 16.20 -4.86
CA SER A 69 -4.49 15.71 -4.11
C SER A 69 -4.55 14.19 -3.93
N LEU A 70 -3.39 13.56 -3.92
CA LEU A 70 -3.22 12.17 -3.54
C LEU A 70 -2.56 12.13 -2.16
N THR A 71 -3.20 11.44 -1.23
CA THR A 71 -2.62 11.16 0.08
C THR A 71 -2.32 9.68 0.18
N ILE A 72 -1.09 9.34 0.53
CA ILE A 72 -0.68 7.98 0.86
C ILE A 72 -0.35 7.97 2.34
N ARG A 73 -1.06 7.12 3.10
CA ARG A 73 -0.77 6.89 4.51
C ARG A 73 -0.32 5.46 4.70
N SER A 74 0.77 5.30 5.40
CA SER A 74 1.30 3.99 5.71
C SER A 74 1.76 3.96 7.16
N PHE A 75 1.32 2.97 7.90
CA PHE A 75 1.90 2.65 9.18
C PHE A 75 2.16 1.15 9.24
N THR A 76 3.29 0.78 9.77
CA THR A 76 3.73 -0.61 9.76
C THR A 76 4.67 -0.86 10.92
N ARG A 77 4.65 -2.10 11.39
CA ARG A 77 5.56 -2.62 12.41
C ARG A 77 6.05 -4.00 11.98
N PRO A 78 7.14 -4.50 12.56
CA PRO A 78 7.59 -5.86 12.27
C PRO A 78 6.50 -6.87 12.57
N GLY A 79 6.23 -7.77 11.62
CA GLY A 79 5.25 -8.85 11.79
C GLY A 79 5.84 -10.10 12.44
N THR A 80 7.16 -10.23 12.47
CA THR A 80 7.88 -11.36 13.05
C THR A 80 9.10 -10.86 13.80
N ARG A 81 9.66 -11.72 14.69
CA ARG A 81 10.90 -11.38 15.41
C ARG A 81 12.09 -11.22 14.47
N LEU A 82 12.15 -12.03 13.42
CA LEU A 82 13.22 -11.96 12.43
C LEU A 82 13.20 -10.62 11.69
N VAL A 83 12.04 -10.17 11.29
CA VAL A 83 11.87 -8.86 10.64
C VAL A 83 12.15 -7.72 11.61
N ALA A 84 11.83 -7.89 12.91
CA ALA A 84 12.12 -6.90 13.95
C ALA A 84 13.62 -6.63 14.07
N LEU A 85 14.45 -7.67 13.96
CA LEU A 85 15.91 -7.52 14.01
C LEU A 85 16.45 -6.71 12.83
N GLY A 86 15.86 -6.85 11.65
CA GLY A 86 16.23 -6.11 10.44
C GLY A 86 15.39 -4.86 10.18
N TRP A 87 14.57 -4.43 11.13
CA TRP A 87 13.58 -3.37 10.92
C TRP A 87 14.13 -2.05 10.40
N PRO A 88 15.28 -1.56 10.84
CA PRO A 88 15.81 -0.31 10.29
C PRO A 88 15.97 -0.34 8.77
N VAL A 89 16.41 -1.48 8.22
CA VAL A 89 16.54 -1.67 6.77
C VAL A 89 15.15 -1.84 6.11
N ALA A 90 14.29 -2.67 6.69
CA ALA A 90 12.94 -2.90 6.18
C ALA A 90 12.12 -1.60 6.16
N GLY A 91 12.24 -0.76 7.19
CA GLY A 91 11.57 0.55 7.25
C GLY A 91 12.00 1.49 6.14
N VAL A 92 13.28 1.49 5.75
CA VAL A 92 13.77 2.27 4.61
C VAL A 92 13.18 1.76 3.31
N VAL A 93 13.10 0.45 3.11
CA VAL A 93 12.50 -0.16 1.92
C VAL A 93 11.03 0.26 1.77
N VAL A 94 10.27 0.26 2.85
CA VAL A 94 8.87 0.70 2.86
C VAL A 94 8.74 2.16 2.43
N LYS A 95 9.55 3.04 2.98
CA LYS A 95 9.54 4.47 2.62
C LYS A 95 9.87 4.71 1.15
N VAL A 96 10.84 3.99 0.62
CA VAL A 96 11.21 4.07 -0.80
C VAL A 96 10.05 3.58 -1.68
N ALA A 97 9.41 2.49 -1.31
CA ALA A 97 8.26 1.95 -2.06
C ALA A 97 7.10 2.96 -2.11
N VAL A 98 6.74 3.56 -0.98
CA VAL A 98 5.68 4.59 -0.90
C VAL A 98 6.01 5.79 -1.80
N GLY A 99 7.25 6.27 -1.76
CA GLY A 99 7.70 7.35 -2.62
C GLY A 99 7.58 7.01 -4.11
N ARG A 100 7.92 5.78 -4.50
CA ARG A 100 7.80 5.31 -5.88
C ARG A 100 6.34 5.23 -6.34
N TYR A 101 5.44 4.80 -5.49
CA TYR A 101 4.00 4.77 -5.80
C TYR A 101 3.46 6.17 -6.05
N GLY A 102 3.76 7.12 -5.17
CA GLY A 102 3.34 8.51 -5.34
C GLY A 102 3.84 9.12 -6.64
N SER A 103 5.11 8.93 -6.96
CA SER A 103 5.71 9.40 -8.20
C SER A 103 5.11 8.75 -9.45
N ALA A 104 4.80 7.44 -9.37
CA ALA A 104 4.18 6.73 -10.48
C ALA A 104 2.76 7.26 -10.76
N VAL A 105 1.98 7.51 -9.73
CA VAL A 105 0.63 8.09 -9.87
C VAL A 105 0.70 9.49 -10.45
N GLN A 106 1.61 10.34 -9.98
CA GLN A 106 1.80 11.68 -10.51
C GLN A 106 2.14 11.65 -12.02
N ARG A 107 3.04 10.77 -12.42
CA ARG A 107 3.40 10.61 -13.84
C ARG A 107 2.21 10.13 -14.69
N ALA A 108 1.39 9.23 -14.17
CA ALA A 108 0.23 8.72 -14.89
C ALA A 108 -0.86 9.77 -15.07
N CYS A 109 -0.95 10.76 -14.17
CA CYS A 109 -1.95 11.83 -14.19
C CYS A 109 -1.47 13.12 -14.86
N ALA A 110 -0.19 13.19 -15.23
CA ALA A 110 0.41 14.38 -15.84
C ALA A 110 -0.01 14.58 -17.30
#